data_c9c8a8220704da57a944c8636b96ca48
#
_entry.id   c9c8a8220704da57a944c8636b96ca48
#
_cell.length_a   1.000
_cell.length_b   1.000
_cell.length_c   1.000
_cell.angle_alpha   90.00
_cell.angle_beta   90.00
_cell.angle_gamma   90.00
#
_symmetry.space_group_name_H-M   'P 1'
#
loop_
_entity.id
_entity.type
_entity.pdbx_description
1 polymer ?
#
loop_
_entity_poly.entity_id
_entity_poly.type
_entity_poly.pdbx_seq_one_letter_code
_entity_poly.pdbx_strand_id
1 'polypeptide(L)'
;ERAQSHPQALSQCDGYLTALGVVKEAVDDTAGAAAAISAAGHMGVAAVASRRAAELYGMDVLDEDIQDDKSNVTRFLALAREPILPRAGIPYKTSIAFSMREESGSLFKALACFALRDINLTKVESRPMRWNPVTQQDNKTMQFSYLFYVDFEASMADENAQNALRQLQEKATFLRVLGSYPADDSRL
;
A
#
# COMPACT_ATOMS: atom_id res chain seq x y z
N GLU A 1 31.19 -13.34 -10.07
CA GLU A 1 30.54 -12.57 -8.99
C GLU A 1 29.04 -12.53 -9.22
N ARG A 2 28.24 -12.56 -8.14
CA ARG A 2 26.77 -12.65 -8.19
C ARG A 2 26.14 -11.66 -7.22
N ALA A 3 24.92 -11.20 -7.56
CA ALA A 3 24.07 -10.42 -6.69
C ALA A 3 22.77 -11.17 -6.44
N GLN A 4 22.47 -11.48 -5.19
CA GLN A 4 21.26 -12.21 -4.76
C GLN A 4 20.26 -11.28 -4.11
N SER A 5 18.98 -11.40 -4.49
CA SER A 5 17.88 -10.74 -3.82
C SER A 5 16.51 -11.23 -4.35
N HIS A 6 15.43 -10.73 -3.77
CA HIS A 6 14.09 -10.92 -4.31
C HIS A 6 14.02 -10.35 -5.75
N PRO A 7 13.31 -11.02 -6.69
CA PRO A 7 13.20 -10.57 -8.09
C PRO A 7 12.85 -9.10 -8.27
N GLN A 8 11.92 -8.59 -7.44
CA GLN A 8 11.50 -7.18 -7.47
C GLN A 8 12.66 -6.23 -7.15
N ALA A 9 13.49 -6.54 -6.15
CA ALA A 9 14.63 -5.71 -5.77
C ALA A 9 15.72 -5.74 -6.85
N LEU A 10 15.98 -6.91 -7.46
CA LEU A 10 16.91 -7.04 -8.59
C LEU A 10 16.45 -6.21 -9.79
N SER A 11 15.14 -6.22 -10.09
CA SER A 11 14.55 -5.41 -11.17
C SER A 11 14.64 -3.91 -10.90
N GLN A 12 14.54 -3.49 -9.65
CA GLN A 12 14.66 -2.07 -9.26
C GLN A 12 16.10 -1.54 -9.32
N CYS A 13 17.09 -2.42 -9.39
CA CYS A 13 18.52 -2.07 -9.46
C CYS A 13 19.17 -2.64 -10.75
N ASP A 14 18.35 -2.89 -11.78
CA ASP A 14 18.80 -3.60 -12.99
C ASP A 14 19.91 -2.88 -13.73
N GLY A 15 19.80 -1.56 -13.89
CA GLY A 15 20.80 -0.74 -14.57
C GLY A 15 22.15 -0.77 -13.87
N TYR A 16 22.14 -0.57 -12.54
CA TYR A 16 23.35 -0.58 -11.72
C TYR A 16 24.04 -1.96 -11.76
N LEU A 17 23.31 -3.04 -11.53
CA LEU A 17 23.86 -4.41 -11.53
C LEU A 17 24.36 -4.85 -12.90
N THR A 18 23.71 -4.40 -13.98
CA THR A 18 24.15 -4.65 -15.35
C THR A 18 25.46 -3.93 -15.65
N ALA A 19 25.61 -2.68 -15.21
CA ALA A 19 26.85 -1.91 -15.37
C ALA A 19 28.04 -2.57 -14.63
N LEU A 20 27.80 -3.22 -13.49
CA LEU A 20 28.81 -4.00 -12.77
C LEU A 20 29.13 -5.35 -13.43
N GLY A 21 28.30 -5.82 -14.36
CA GLY A 21 28.51 -7.11 -15.03
C GLY A 21 28.33 -8.33 -14.13
N VAL A 22 27.58 -8.22 -13.01
CA VAL A 22 27.35 -9.31 -12.07
C VAL A 22 26.14 -10.15 -12.49
N VAL A 23 26.18 -11.45 -12.17
CA VAL A 23 25.05 -12.37 -12.39
C VAL A 23 23.97 -12.09 -11.35
N LYS A 24 22.75 -11.81 -11.80
CA LYS A 24 21.57 -11.58 -10.95
C LYS A 24 20.92 -12.93 -10.62
N GLU A 25 20.85 -13.27 -9.35
CA GLU A 25 20.31 -14.55 -8.87
C GLU A 25 19.10 -14.29 -7.96
N ALA A 26 17.91 -14.71 -8.42
CA ALA A 26 16.68 -14.52 -7.67
C ALA A 26 16.56 -15.49 -6.49
N VAL A 27 16.22 -14.94 -5.32
CA VAL A 27 15.90 -15.69 -4.10
C VAL A 27 14.60 -15.15 -3.50
N ASP A 28 14.05 -15.84 -2.52
CA ASP A 28 12.69 -15.54 -2.00
C ASP A 28 12.59 -14.23 -1.21
N ASP A 29 13.71 -13.76 -0.60
CA ASP A 29 13.69 -12.61 0.29
C ASP A 29 15.00 -11.79 0.22
N THR A 30 14.91 -10.48 0.41
CA THR A 30 16.05 -9.56 0.38
C THR A 30 16.96 -9.70 1.60
N ALA A 31 16.41 -9.69 2.80
CA ALA A 31 17.16 -9.84 4.04
C ALA A 31 17.64 -11.28 4.23
N GLY A 32 16.84 -12.25 3.79
CA GLY A 32 17.20 -13.67 3.76
C GLY A 32 18.42 -13.95 2.90
N ALA A 33 18.59 -13.28 1.77
CA ALA A 33 19.79 -13.36 0.95
C ALA A 33 21.03 -12.92 1.75
N ALA A 34 20.97 -11.78 2.43
CA ALA A 34 22.06 -11.30 3.28
C ALA A 34 22.39 -12.28 4.41
N ALA A 35 21.37 -12.82 5.08
CA ALA A 35 21.54 -13.81 6.13
C ALA A 35 22.25 -15.07 5.64
N ALA A 36 21.82 -15.62 4.49
CA ALA A 36 22.38 -16.83 3.90
C ALA A 36 23.83 -16.65 3.46
N ILE A 37 24.15 -15.51 2.83
CA ILE A 37 25.52 -15.19 2.38
C ILE A 37 26.46 -15.07 3.60
N SER A 38 26.03 -14.33 4.63
CA SER A 38 26.80 -14.17 5.87
C SER A 38 27.05 -15.50 6.56
N ALA A 39 26.01 -16.32 6.74
CA ALA A 39 26.12 -17.62 7.40
C ALA A 39 27.03 -18.62 6.64
N ALA A 40 27.02 -18.59 5.31
CA ALA A 40 27.82 -19.45 4.47
C ALA A 40 29.26 -18.95 4.28
N GLY A 41 29.57 -17.69 4.60
CA GLY A 41 30.89 -17.08 4.38
C GLY A 41 31.28 -17.01 2.92
N HIS A 42 30.32 -16.92 2.00
CA HIS A 42 30.60 -16.92 0.57
C HIS A 42 31.28 -15.63 0.13
N MET A 43 32.49 -15.80 -0.45
CA MET A 43 33.20 -14.70 -1.12
C MET A 43 32.72 -14.56 -2.58
N GLY A 44 32.62 -13.32 -3.06
CA GLY A 44 32.21 -13.04 -4.45
C GLY A 44 30.70 -13.11 -4.69
N VAL A 45 29.90 -13.16 -3.62
CA VAL A 45 28.44 -13.06 -3.65
C VAL A 45 28.02 -11.87 -2.80
N ALA A 46 27.19 -10.98 -3.36
CA ALA A 46 26.61 -9.83 -2.66
C ALA A 46 25.10 -9.96 -2.53
N ALA A 47 24.52 -9.36 -1.52
CA ALA A 47 23.07 -9.19 -1.39
C ALA A 47 22.62 -7.78 -1.79
N VAL A 48 21.49 -7.67 -2.48
CA VAL A 48 20.77 -6.39 -2.59
C VAL A 48 19.72 -6.36 -1.50
N ALA A 49 19.97 -5.56 -0.46
CA ALA A 49 19.13 -5.51 0.74
C ALA A 49 19.19 -4.10 1.38
N SER A 50 18.52 -3.92 2.50
CA SER A 50 18.60 -2.67 3.27
C SER A 50 19.93 -2.57 4.04
N ARG A 51 20.38 -1.34 4.37
CA ARG A 51 21.50 -1.11 5.29
C ARG A 51 21.28 -1.85 6.63
N ARG A 52 20.03 -1.91 7.11
CA ARG A 52 19.69 -2.62 8.35
C ARG A 52 20.01 -4.12 8.27
N ALA A 53 19.85 -4.75 7.12
CA ALA A 53 20.23 -6.15 6.94
C ALA A 53 21.75 -6.35 7.05
N ALA A 54 22.56 -5.44 6.46
CA ALA A 54 24.00 -5.48 6.60
C ALA A 54 24.43 -5.34 8.08
N GLU A 55 23.90 -4.41 8.82
CA GLU A 55 24.18 -4.24 10.26
C GLU A 55 23.81 -5.50 11.06
N LEU A 56 22.63 -6.08 10.79
CA LEU A 56 22.10 -7.24 11.52
C LEU A 56 22.95 -8.50 11.29
N TYR A 57 23.43 -8.69 10.07
CA TYR A 57 24.17 -9.89 9.68
C TYR A 57 25.69 -9.68 9.58
N GLY A 58 26.19 -8.51 10.02
CA GLY A 58 27.62 -8.22 10.10
C GLY A 58 28.29 -8.19 8.71
N MET A 59 27.61 -7.65 7.71
CA MET A 59 28.12 -7.52 6.33
C MET A 59 28.60 -6.11 6.04
N ASP A 60 29.60 -6.00 5.17
CA ASP A 60 30.06 -4.71 4.67
C ASP A 60 29.09 -4.14 3.64
N VAL A 61 28.80 -2.83 3.71
CA VAL A 61 28.04 -2.12 2.69
C VAL A 61 29.00 -1.69 1.58
N LEU A 62 28.80 -2.22 0.38
CA LEU A 62 29.66 -1.96 -0.78
C LEU A 62 29.24 -0.69 -1.52
N ASP A 63 27.93 -0.44 -1.63
CA ASP A 63 27.35 0.77 -2.23
C ASP A 63 25.92 1.00 -1.72
N GLU A 64 25.43 2.23 -1.87
CA GLU A 64 24.13 2.68 -1.39
C GLU A 64 23.31 3.37 -2.47
N ASP A 65 22.00 3.44 -2.27
CA ASP A 65 21.07 4.13 -3.17
C ASP A 65 21.18 3.66 -4.63
N ILE A 66 21.38 2.37 -4.83
CA ILE A 66 21.59 1.74 -6.13
C ILE A 66 20.31 1.56 -6.95
N GLN A 67 19.15 2.00 -6.45
CA GLN A 67 17.88 1.92 -7.20
C GLN A 67 17.93 2.81 -8.46
N ASP A 68 17.44 2.28 -9.58
CA ASP A 68 17.35 3.00 -10.86
C ASP A 68 16.37 4.17 -10.75
N ASP A 69 15.21 3.96 -10.11
CA ASP A 69 14.24 5.01 -9.80
C ASP A 69 14.38 5.47 -8.34
N LYS A 70 14.96 6.66 -8.16
CA LYS A 70 15.16 7.27 -6.82
C LYS A 70 13.86 7.67 -6.12
N SER A 71 12.75 7.78 -6.84
CA SER A 71 11.43 8.11 -6.29
C SER A 71 10.67 6.88 -5.77
N ASN A 72 11.19 5.67 -6.00
CA ASN A 72 10.55 4.43 -5.57
C ASN A 72 10.63 4.26 -4.04
N VAL A 73 9.50 4.45 -3.38
CA VAL A 73 9.36 4.31 -1.93
C VAL A 73 8.33 3.24 -1.59
N THR A 74 8.72 2.27 -0.77
CA THR A 74 7.81 1.23 -0.29
C THR A 74 6.93 1.75 0.84
N ARG A 75 5.60 1.64 0.67
CA ARG A 75 4.63 1.97 1.71
C ARG A 75 4.31 0.72 2.53
N PHE A 76 4.47 0.83 3.82
CA PHE A 76 4.05 -0.19 4.78
C PHE A 76 2.78 0.27 5.51
N LEU A 77 1.85 -0.67 5.74
CA LEU A 77 0.67 -0.45 6.57
C LEU A 77 0.92 -1.06 7.94
N ALA A 78 0.89 -0.24 8.99
CA ALA A 78 0.90 -0.72 10.35
C ALA A 78 -0.50 -1.23 10.73
N LEU A 79 -0.61 -2.49 11.12
CA LEU A 79 -1.86 -3.11 11.54
C LEU A 79 -1.90 -3.23 13.06
N ALA A 80 -3.02 -2.88 13.66
CA ALA A 80 -3.29 -3.05 15.08
C ALA A 80 -4.57 -3.85 15.29
N ARG A 81 -4.69 -4.54 16.42
CA ARG A 81 -5.92 -5.27 16.80
C ARG A 81 -6.98 -4.33 17.35
N GLU A 82 -6.55 -3.30 18.08
CA GLU A 82 -7.42 -2.31 18.71
C GLU A 82 -7.35 -0.99 17.94
N PRO A 83 -8.48 -0.26 17.78
CA PRO A 83 -8.47 1.04 17.18
C PRO A 83 -7.71 2.04 18.04
N ILE A 84 -7.04 2.98 17.38
CA ILE A 84 -6.39 4.11 18.07
C ILE A 84 -7.46 5.10 18.48
N LEU A 85 -7.47 5.50 19.74
CA LEU A 85 -8.37 6.56 20.22
C LEU A 85 -7.89 7.92 19.69
N PRO A 86 -8.79 8.70 19.06
CA PRO A 86 -8.45 10.01 18.55
C PRO A 86 -7.97 10.96 19.65
N ARG A 87 -6.92 11.74 19.36
CA ARG A 87 -6.37 12.78 20.23
C ARG A 87 -6.62 14.15 19.62
N ALA A 88 -7.03 15.11 20.41
CA ALA A 88 -7.22 16.47 19.96
C ALA A 88 -5.90 17.12 19.49
N GLY A 89 -5.96 17.96 18.48
CA GLY A 89 -4.81 18.75 17.99
C GLY A 89 -3.82 17.98 17.11
N ILE A 90 -4.11 16.74 16.76
CA ILE A 90 -3.30 15.94 15.83
C ILE A 90 -4.10 15.71 14.56
N PRO A 91 -3.52 15.94 13.35
CA PRO A 91 -4.18 15.61 12.10
C PRO A 91 -4.34 14.09 11.97
N TYR A 92 -5.51 13.66 11.51
CA TYR A 92 -5.84 12.26 11.31
C TYR A 92 -6.14 11.95 9.85
N LYS A 93 -5.88 10.71 9.47
CA LYS A 93 -6.41 10.08 8.26
C LYS A 93 -7.33 8.92 8.65
N THR A 94 -8.38 8.73 7.87
CA THR A 94 -9.29 7.61 8.02
C THR A 94 -9.36 6.84 6.73
N SER A 95 -9.18 5.52 6.81
CA SER A 95 -9.30 4.59 5.69
C SER A 95 -10.60 3.82 5.78
N ILE A 96 -11.32 3.76 4.67
CA ILE A 96 -12.58 3.03 4.54
C ILE A 96 -12.57 2.11 3.34
N ALA A 97 -13.41 1.08 3.39
CA ALA A 97 -13.77 0.27 2.24
C ALA A 97 -15.30 0.28 2.07
N PHE A 98 -15.78 0.48 0.85
CA PHE A 98 -17.22 0.46 0.58
C PHE A 98 -17.52 -0.09 -0.81
N SER A 99 -18.74 -0.58 -0.99
CA SER A 99 -19.31 -0.93 -2.30
C SER A 99 -20.64 -0.23 -2.52
N MET A 100 -20.96 0.01 -3.77
CA MET A 100 -22.17 0.68 -4.21
C MET A 100 -23.00 -0.25 -5.09
N ARG A 101 -24.30 0.02 -5.21
CA ARG A 101 -25.09 -0.55 -6.30
C ARG A 101 -24.55 -0.05 -7.62
N GLU A 102 -24.58 -0.90 -8.63
CA GLU A 102 -24.14 -0.55 -9.98
C GLU A 102 -25.23 0.28 -10.68
N GLU A 103 -25.14 1.58 -10.50
CA GLU A 103 -26.04 2.59 -11.05
C GLU A 103 -25.22 3.74 -11.64
N SER A 104 -25.77 4.41 -12.63
CA SER A 104 -25.13 5.60 -13.18
C SER A 104 -24.84 6.65 -12.10
N GLY A 105 -23.59 7.10 -12.02
CA GLY A 105 -23.15 8.12 -11.07
C GLY A 105 -22.97 7.64 -9.63
N SER A 106 -22.97 6.33 -9.35
CA SER A 106 -22.83 5.79 -7.98
C SER A 106 -21.56 6.29 -7.30
N LEU A 107 -20.42 6.20 -7.96
CA LEU A 107 -19.16 6.69 -7.41
C LEU A 107 -19.20 8.20 -7.15
N PHE A 108 -19.74 8.98 -8.07
CA PHE A 108 -19.91 10.43 -7.86
C PHE A 108 -20.75 10.73 -6.60
N LYS A 109 -21.87 10.02 -6.42
CA LYS A 109 -22.73 10.16 -5.23
C LYS A 109 -22.00 9.82 -3.94
N ALA A 110 -21.10 8.82 -3.98
CA ALA A 110 -20.25 8.44 -2.84
C ALA A 110 -19.22 9.53 -2.53
N LEU A 111 -18.49 10.00 -3.55
CA LEU A 111 -17.48 11.05 -3.37
C LEU A 111 -18.09 12.41 -2.93
N ALA A 112 -19.29 12.71 -3.39
CA ALA A 112 -20.02 13.92 -2.99
C ALA A 112 -20.30 13.98 -1.47
N CYS A 113 -20.42 12.82 -0.78
CA CYS A 113 -20.60 12.81 0.67
C CYS A 113 -19.42 13.47 1.41
N PHE A 114 -18.24 13.38 0.86
CA PHE A 114 -17.01 13.98 1.40
C PHE A 114 -16.81 15.41 0.85
N ALA A 115 -16.94 15.60 -0.45
CA ALA A 115 -16.70 16.87 -1.12
C ALA A 115 -17.62 18.00 -0.59
N LEU A 116 -18.90 17.72 -0.32
CA LEU A 116 -19.85 18.67 0.24
C LEU A 116 -19.56 19.06 1.70
N ARG A 117 -18.56 18.47 2.31
CA ARG A 117 -18.11 18.75 3.69
C ARG A 117 -16.65 19.19 3.75
N ASP A 118 -16.08 19.53 2.61
CA ASP A 118 -14.67 19.96 2.47
C ASP A 118 -13.67 18.94 3.06
N ILE A 119 -14.02 17.65 2.98
CA ILE A 119 -13.13 16.56 3.42
C ILE A 119 -12.25 16.15 2.24
N ASN A 120 -10.94 16.35 2.39
CA ASN A 120 -9.95 15.98 1.38
C ASN A 120 -9.77 14.47 1.30
N LEU A 121 -9.78 13.92 0.07
CA LEU A 121 -9.50 12.52 -0.19
C LEU A 121 -8.05 12.38 -0.67
N THR A 122 -7.25 11.60 0.05
CA THR A 122 -5.82 11.38 -0.28
C THR A 122 -5.57 10.12 -1.08
N LYS A 123 -6.54 9.21 -1.14
CA LYS A 123 -6.49 7.98 -1.93
C LYS A 123 -7.89 7.57 -2.36
N VAL A 124 -8.01 7.16 -3.61
CA VAL A 124 -9.18 6.43 -4.14
C VAL A 124 -8.66 5.27 -4.98
N GLU A 125 -9.04 4.05 -4.62
CA GLU A 125 -8.67 2.83 -5.32
C GLU A 125 -9.91 1.97 -5.52
N SER A 126 -10.09 1.40 -6.71
CA SER A 126 -11.16 0.45 -6.99
C SER A 126 -10.60 -0.93 -7.29
N ARG A 127 -11.25 -1.97 -6.74
CA ARG A 127 -10.93 -3.37 -7.01
C ARG A 127 -12.16 -4.15 -7.40
N PRO A 128 -12.12 -4.96 -8.47
CA PRO A 128 -13.25 -5.81 -8.84
C PRO A 128 -13.44 -6.91 -7.77
N MET A 129 -14.67 -7.10 -7.33
CA MET A 129 -15.04 -8.20 -6.42
C MET A 129 -15.24 -9.49 -7.22
N ARG A 130 -14.23 -10.36 -7.22
CA ARG A 130 -14.24 -11.61 -8.00
C ARG A 130 -15.22 -12.68 -7.44
N TRP A 131 -15.59 -12.60 -6.17
CA TRP A 131 -16.45 -13.61 -5.51
C TRP A 131 -17.95 -13.29 -5.51
N ASN A 132 -18.33 -12.13 -6.04
CA ASN A 132 -19.73 -11.78 -6.21
C ASN A 132 -19.94 -11.12 -7.58
N PRO A 133 -19.78 -11.87 -8.69
CA PRO A 133 -20.10 -11.35 -10.00
C PRO A 133 -21.61 -11.10 -10.09
N VAL A 134 -22.01 -9.92 -10.56
CA VAL A 134 -23.41 -9.67 -10.90
C VAL A 134 -23.71 -10.47 -12.16
N THR A 135 -24.34 -11.65 -11.99
CA THR A 135 -24.86 -12.44 -13.11
C THR A 135 -26.15 -11.79 -13.59
N GLN A 136 -26.11 -11.11 -14.71
CA GLN A 136 -27.36 -10.84 -15.45
C GLN A 136 -27.84 -12.14 -16.10
N GLN A 137 -29.14 -12.41 -16.00
CA GLN A 137 -29.78 -13.61 -16.52
C GLN A 137 -29.71 -13.77 -18.06
N ASP A 138 -29.25 -12.78 -18.78
CA ASP A 138 -29.07 -12.78 -20.23
C ASP A 138 -27.60 -12.80 -20.61
N ASN A 139 -27.01 -13.96 -20.58
CA ASN A 139 -25.83 -14.50 -21.30
C ASN A 139 -24.83 -13.55 -21.99
N LYS A 140 -24.74 -12.27 -21.63
CA LYS A 140 -23.81 -11.29 -22.17
C LYS A 140 -23.23 -10.39 -21.08
N THR A 141 -21.96 -10.59 -20.82
CA THR A 141 -21.04 -9.78 -20.01
C THR A 141 -21.14 -10.03 -18.48
N MET A 142 -20.13 -10.69 -17.94
CA MET A 142 -19.86 -10.68 -16.49
C MET A 142 -19.54 -9.25 -16.05
N GLN A 143 -20.43 -8.61 -15.33
CA GLN A 143 -20.15 -7.35 -14.63
C GLN A 143 -19.69 -7.66 -13.22
N PHE A 144 -18.59 -7.04 -12.80
CA PHE A 144 -18.06 -7.20 -11.44
C PHE A 144 -18.47 -6.00 -10.61
N SER A 145 -19.07 -6.24 -9.44
CA SER A 145 -19.20 -5.18 -8.44
C SER A 145 -17.81 -4.72 -8.00
N TYR A 146 -17.67 -3.44 -7.71
CA TYR A 146 -16.40 -2.87 -7.25
C TYR A 146 -16.39 -2.63 -5.76
N LEU A 147 -15.27 -2.93 -5.13
CA LEU A 147 -14.92 -2.49 -3.79
C LEU A 147 -14.01 -1.28 -3.92
N PHE A 148 -14.41 -0.18 -3.31
CA PHE A 148 -13.64 1.06 -3.28
C PHE A 148 -12.92 1.18 -1.94
N TYR A 149 -11.64 1.53 -2.00
CA TYR A 149 -10.82 1.90 -0.85
C TYR A 149 -10.56 3.39 -0.94
N VAL A 150 -10.90 4.10 0.11
CA VAL A 150 -10.73 5.57 0.18
C VAL A 150 -10.04 5.93 1.49
N ASP A 151 -9.02 6.78 1.39
CA ASP A 151 -8.39 7.42 2.53
C ASP A 151 -8.75 8.91 2.50
N PHE A 152 -9.17 9.46 3.64
CA PHE A 152 -9.54 10.87 3.76
C PHE A 152 -8.93 11.52 5.01
N GLU A 153 -8.75 12.84 4.95
CA GLU A 153 -8.14 13.66 6.01
C GLU A 153 -9.21 14.15 6.99
N ALA A 154 -9.56 13.30 7.91
CA ALA A 154 -10.37 13.62 9.08
C ALA A 154 -10.28 12.48 10.09
N SER A 155 -10.54 12.79 11.36
CA SER A 155 -10.70 11.81 12.44
C SER A 155 -12.11 11.22 12.43
N MET A 156 -12.24 9.98 12.87
CA MET A 156 -13.55 9.40 13.18
C MET A 156 -14.28 10.10 14.33
N ALA A 157 -13.59 10.93 15.11
CA ALA A 157 -14.22 11.78 16.13
C ALA A 157 -14.80 13.07 15.56
N ASP A 158 -14.44 13.45 14.32
CA ASP A 158 -14.90 14.70 13.70
C ASP A 158 -16.34 14.55 13.22
N GLU A 159 -17.18 15.52 13.53
CA GLU A 159 -18.61 15.52 13.19
C GLU A 159 -18.82 15.45 11.67
N ASN A 160 -18.02 16.20 10.91
CA ASN A 160 -18.07 16.19 9.44
C ASN A 160 -17.78 14.79 8.87
N ALA A 161 -16.79 14.08 9.40
CA ALA A 161 -16.47 12.72 8.99
C ALA A 161 -17.62 11.75 9.31
N GLN A 162 -18.18 11.82 10.52
CA GLN A 162 -19.31 11.00 10.92
C GLN A 162 -20.53 11.23 10.04
N ASN A 163 -20.83 12.49 9.71
CA ASN A 163 -21.96 12.86 8.85
C ASN A 163 -21.74 12.40 7.40
N ALA A 164 -20.51 12.50 6.87
CA ALA A 164 -20.16 11.96 5.56
C ALA A 164 -20.36 10.45 5.49
N LEU A 165 -19.89 9.72 6.51
CA LEU A 165 -20.02 8.26 6.58
C LEU A 165 -21.46 7.80 6.74
N ARG A 166 -22.28 8.50 7.54
CA ARG A 166 -23.73 8.20 7.64
C ARG A 166 -24.42 8.35 6.28
N GLN A 167 -24.16 9.45 5.57
CA GLN A 167 -24.73 9.69 4.25
C GLN A 167 -24.24 8.65 3.21
N LEU A 168 -22.96 8.25 3.27
CA LEU A 168 -22.43 7.19 2.43
C LEU A 168 -23.12 5.85 2.75
N GLN A 169 -23.33 5.53 4.02
CA GLN A 169 -23.96 4.29 4.47
C GLN A 169 -25.39 4.11 3.94
N GLU A 170 -26.15 5.21 3.78
CA GLU A 170 -27.50 5.17 3.19
C GLU A 170 -27.50 4.67 1.73
N LYS A 171 -26.39 4.85 1.02
CA LYS A 171 -26.26 4.56 -0.42
C LYS A 171 -25.41 3.31 -0.68
N ALA A 172 -24.50 3.01 0.21
CA ALA A 172 -23.57 1.88 0.08
C ALA A 172 -24.28 0.54 0.36
N THR A 173 -23.92 -0.48 -0.39
CA THR A 173 -24.32 -1.87 -0.10
C THR A 173 -23.42 -2.49 0.97
N PHE A 174 -22.20 -1.97 1.11
CA PHE A 174 -21.24 -2.33 2.14
C PHE A 174 -20.43 -1.09 2.48
N LEU A 175 -20.18 -0.87 3.77
CA LEU A 175 -19.26 0.16 4.29
C LEU A 175 -18.53 -0.37 5.51
N ARG A 176 -17.22 -0.22 5.53
CA ARG A 176 -16.38 -0.55 6.68
C ARG A 176 -15.30 0.49 6.87
N VAL A 177 -15.17 1.00 8.08
CA VAL A 177 -14.00 1.77 8.50
C VAL A 177 -12.89 0.79 8.82
N LEU A 178 -11.75 0.93 8.15
CA LEU A 178 -10.57 0.10 8.33
C LEU A 178 -9.69 0.62 9.47
N GLY A 179 -9.68 1.94 9.67
CA GLY A 179 -8.96 2.58 10.75
C GLY A 179 -8.97 4.10 10.64
N SER A 180 -8.80 4.76 11.78
CA SER A 180 -8.53 6.19 11.88
C SER A 180 -7.24 6.35 12.69
N TYR A 181 -6.25 7.03 12.16
CA TYR A 181 -4.88 7.05 12.69
C TYR A 181 -4.25 8.43 12.43
N PRO A 182 -3.24 8.82 13.26
CA PRO A 182 -2.51 10.06 13.04
C PRO A 182 -1.92 10.12 11.62
N ALA A 183 -2.08 11.26 10.95
CA ALA A 183 -1.43 11.51 9.68
C ALA A 183 0.08 11.63 9.92
N ASP A 184 0.89 10.96 9.07
CA ASP A 184 2.34 11.14 9.07
C ASP A 184 2.70 12.26 8.10
N ASP A 185 2.94 13.45 8.64
CA ASP A 185 3.32 14.65 7.87
C ASP A 185 4.85 14.76 7.67
N SER A 186 5.63 13.77 8.11
CA SER A 186 7.11 13.83 8.05
C SER A 186 7.69 13.76 6.64
N ARG A 187 6.85 13.74 5.58
CA ARG A 187 7.25 13.58 4.18
C ARG A 187 6.55 14.54 3.21
N LEU A 188 6.08 15.69 3.69
CA LEU A 188 5.63 16.79 2.84
C LEU A 188 6.73 17.83 2.69
#